data_140df909002a3b54f1570516b4df42e1
#
_entry.id   140df909002a3b54f1570516b4df42e1
#
_cell.length_a   1.000
_cell.length_b   1.000
_cell.length_c   1.000
_cell.angle_alpha   90.00
_cell.angle_beta   90.00
_cell.angle_gamma   90.00
#
_symmetry.space_group_name_H-M   'P 1'
#
loop_
_entity.id
_entity.type
_entity.pdbx_description
1 polymer ?
#
loop_
_entity_poly.entity_id
_entity_poly.type
_entity_poly.pdbx_seq_one_letter_code
_entity_poly.pdbx_strand_id
1 'polypeptide(L)'
;MRYFPINLDLRGKPVVIVGGGAVAARKCLALLAAGARVTVIAPTLASPVNEVAENGVLIHLARKYSKGDLAGASLAFAATDNRTINRAVANEARLNGIPADIVDAPELGNFTSPAVISRGDLLITVSTGGESPALARKVRMELEKRYGPEYAVLIKILGKVREKLLTEKANSPYNKKILNQLVEQDLAELLKKSSVAEIDNLLRKLCGPGFSLAELGIGEKDKE
;
A
#
# COMPACT_ATOMS: atom_id res chain seq x y z
N MET A 1 2.89 16.26 16.90
CA MET A 1 2.56 15.55 15.66
C MET A 1 1.05 15.40 15.60
N ARG A 2 0.40 15.88 14.55
CA ARG A 2 -1.08 15.85 14.40
C ARG A 2 -1.61 14.45 14.07
N TYR A 3 -0.90 13.72 13.21
CA TYR A 3 -1.32 12.40 12.73
C TYR A 3 -0.43 11.29 13.27
N PHE A 4 -1.05 10.19 13.69
CA PHE A 4 -0.34 8.97 14.07
C PHE A 4 -0.28 8.03 12.85
N PRO A 5 0.92 7.56 12.42
CA PRO A 5 1.03 6.67 11.28
C PRO A 5 0.61 5.25 11.64
N ILE A 6 -0.27 4.68 10.82
CA ILE A 6 -0.72 3.29 10.93
C ILE A 6 -0.82 2.66 9.55
N ASN A 7 -0.64 1.35 9.47
CA ASN A 7 -0.98 0.53 8.31
C ASN A 7 -2.29 -0.20 8.59
N LEU A 8 -3.30 0.00 7.74
CA LEU A 8 -4.59 -0.67 7.84
C LEU A 8 -4.65 -1.88 6.92
N ASP A 9 -5.07 -3.03 7.45
CA ASP A 9 -5.41 -4.18 6.63
C ASP A 9 -6.84 -4.01 6.09
N LEU A 10 -6.91 -3.72 4.79
CA LEU A 10 -8.18 -3.49 4.09
C LEU A 10 -8.66 -4.71 3.30
N ARG A 11 -7.99 -5.84 3.36
CA ARG A 11 -8.40 -7.06 2.63
C ARG A 11 -9.82 -7.47 2.97
N GLY A 12 -10.69 -7.49 1.95
CA GLY A 12 -12.12 -7.80 2.09
C GLY A 12 -12.95 -6.75 2.85
N LYS A 13 -12.37 -5.61 3.24
CA LYS A 13 -13.10 -4.54 3.95
C LYS A 13 -13.88 -3.66 2.98
N PRO A 14 -15.12 -3.28 3.29
CA PRO A 14 -15.92 -2.36 2.47
C PRO A 14 -15.38 -0.94 2.59
N VAL A 15 -15.11 -0.31 1.45
CA VAL A 15 -14.66 1.08 1.37
C VAL A 15 -15.53 1.83 0.38
N VAL A 16 -15.98 3.01 0.77
CA VAL A 16 -16.84 3.86 -0.07
C VAL A 16 -16.06 5.10 -0.54
N ILE A 17 -16.10 5.35 -1.84
CA ILE A 17 -15.57 6.57 -2.46
C ILE A 17 -16.73 7.34 -3.06
N VAL A 18 -16.93 8.58 -2.65
CA VAL A 18 -17.89 9.51 -3.24
C VAL A 18 -17.12 10.44 -4.17
N GLY A 19 -17.41 10.34 -5.47
CA GLY A 19 -16.72 11.05 -6.55
C GLY A 19 -16.17 10.11 -7.61
N GLY A 20 -16.14 10.56 -8.87
CA GLY A 20 -15.69 9.75 -10.02
C GLY A 20 -14.55 10.39 -10.83
N GLY A 21 -13.97 11.49 -10.35
CA GLY A 21 -12.88 12.19 -11.02
C GLY A 21 -11.49 11.54 -10.83
N ALA A 22 -10.44 12.16 -11.35
CA ALA A 22 -9.07 11.64 -11.33
C ALA A 22 -8.53 11.35 -9.92
N VAL A 23 -8.92 12.13 -8.92
CA VAL A 23 -8.50 11.91 -7.52
C VAL A 23 -9.16 10.65 -6.97
N ALA A 24 -10.47 10.50 -7.18
CA ALA A 24 -11.22 9.31 -6.79
C ALA A 24 -10.67 8.06 -7.47
N ALA A 25 -10.36 8.15 -8.77
CA ALA A 25 -9.76 7.08 -9.55
C ALA A 25 -8.45 6.57 -8.96
N ARG A 26 -7.51 7.48 -8.63
CA ARG A 26 -6.24 7.12 -8.02
C ARG A 26 -6.41 6.43 -6.67
N LYS A 27 -7.33 6.93 -5.83
CA LYS A 27 -7.65 6.30 -4.52
C LYS A 27 -8.27 4.92 -4.73
N CYS A 28 -9.20 4.79 -5.66
CA CYS A 28 -9.86 3.53 -6.00
C CYS A 28 -8.84 2.44 -6.35
N LEU A 29 -7.94 2.71 -7.30
CA LEU A 29 -6.91 1.75 -7.73
C LEU A 29 -6.00 1.33 -6.57
N ALA A 30 -5.58 2.28 -5.71
CA ALA A 30 -4.75 1.97 -4.55
C ALA A 30 -5.48 1.09 -3.53
N LEU A 31 -6.77 1.33 -3.30
CA LEU A 31 -7.61 0.55 -2.38
C LEU A 31 -7.89 -0.87 -2.91
N LEU A 32 -8.12 -0.99 -4.22
CA LEU A 32 -8.24 -2.31 -4.88
C LEU A 32 -6.95 -3.11 -4.78
N ALA A 33 -5.80 -2.47 -5.01
CA ALA A 33 -4.49 -3.09 -4.83
C ALA A 33 -4.23 -3.53 -3.37
N ALA A 34 -4.84 -2.85 -2.39
CA ALA A 34 -4.82 -3.24 -0.98
C ALA A 34 -5.88 -4.33 -0.63
N GLY A 35 -6.60 -4.85 -1.62
CA GLY A 35 -7.59 -5.91 -1.44
C GLY A 35 -8.93 -5.45 -0.84
N ALA A 36 -9.22 -4.14 -0.84
CA ALA A 36 -10.50 -3.62 -0.35
C ALA A 36 -11.66 -3.94 -1.32
N ARG A 37 -12.86 -4.09 -0.79
CA ARG A 37 -14.10 -4.11 -1.57
C ARG A 37 -14.57 -2.67 -1.77
N VAL A 38 -14.31 -2.13 -2.95
CA VAL A 38 -14.55 -0.70 -3.23
C VAL A 38 -15.93 -0.50 -3.84
N THR A 39 -16.68 0.44 -3.28
CA THR A 39 -17.90 1.00 -3.89
C THR A 39 -17.61 2.46 -4.26
N VAL A 40 -17.82 2.82 -5.54
CA VAL A 40 -17.70 4.20 -6.02
C VAL A 40 -19.08 4.75 -6.30
N ILE A 41 -19.40 5.91 -5.72
CA ILE A 41 -20.67 6.60 -5.91
C ILE A 41 -20.41 7.87 -6.71
N ALA A 42 -20.78 7.87 -7.98
CA ALA A 42 -20.64 9.00 -8.88
C ALA A 42 -21.53 8.81 -10.11
N PRO A 43 -22.08 9.88 -10.72
CA PRO A 43 -22.81 9.78 -11.97
C PRO A 43 -21.97 9.19 -13.11
N THR A 44 -20.67 9.51 -13.14
CA THR A 44 -19.70 9.05 -14.15
C THR A 44 -18.37 8.75 -13.51
N LEU A 45 -17.59 7.85 -14.11
CA LEU A 45 -16.23 7.50 -13.70
C LEU A 45 -15.19 7.97 -14.71
N ALA A 46 -14.06 8.45 -14.24
CA ALA A 46 -12.90 8.71 -15.09
C ALA A 46 -12.19 7.39 -15.44
N SER A 47 -11.64 7.30 -16.67
CA SER A 47 -10.69 6.24 -17.02
C SER A 47 -9.45 6.35 -16.13
N PRO A 48 -8.82 5.23 -15.68
CA PRO A 48 -9.11 3.84 -16.05
C PRO A 48 -10.13 3.12 -15.12
N VAL A 49 -10.75 3.82 -14.16
CA VAL A 49 -11.64 3.18 -13.17
C VAL A 49 -12.93 2.66 -13.82
N ASN A 50 -13.38 3.30 -14.90
CA ASN A 50 -14.54 2.82 -15.64
C ASN A 50 -14.33 1.40 -16.19
N GLU A 51 -13.15 1.12 -16.75
CA GLU A 51 -12.79 -0.22 -17.27
C GLU A 51 -12.75 -1.27 -16.14
N VAL A 52 -12.22 -0.89 -14.99
CA VAL A 52 -12.19 -1.76 -13.80
C VAL A 52 -13.60 -2.05 -13.27
N ALA A 53 -14.51 -1.07 -13.36
CA ALA A 53 -15.90 -1.23 -12.95
C ALA A 53 -16.66 -2.16 -13.90
N GLU A 54 -16.45 -2.05 -15.21
CA GLU A 54 -17.06 -2.92 -16.24
C GLU A 54 -16.64 -4.39 -16.05
N ASN A 55 -15.42 -4.64 -15.55
CA ASN A 55 -14.94 -5.98 -15.23
C ASN A 55 -15.43 -6.53 -13.87
N GLY A 56 -16.30 -5.81 -13.17
CA GLY A 56 -16.91 -6.26 -11.91
C GLY A 56 -15.96 -6.29 -10.70
N VAL A 57 -14.78 -5.66 -10.80
CA VAL A 57 -13.78 -5.63 -9.71
C VAL A 57 -14.18 -4.65 -8.60
N LEU A 58 -15.04 -3.70 -8.90
CA LEU A 58 -15.62 -2.75 -7.95
C LEU A 58 -17.14 -2.60 -8.18
N ILE A 59 -17.83 -2.03 -7.20
CA ILE A 59 -19.24 -1.67 -7.32
C ILE A 59 -19.32 -0.20 -7.73
N HIS A 60 -19.94 0.09 -8.88
CA HIS A 60 -20.24 1.46 -9.30
C HIS A 60 -21.72 1.75 -9.10
N LEU A 61 -22.04 2.73 -8.29
CA LEU A 61 -23.37 3.30 -8.18
C LEU A 61 -23.43 4.58 -9.03
N ALA A 62 -23.99 4.47 -10.26
CA ALA A 62 -24.04 5.54 -11.26
C ALA A 62 -25.08 6.61 -10.90
N ARG A 63 -24.94 7.25 -9.74
CA ARG A 63 -25.82 8.28 -9.19
C ARG A 63 -25.07 9.23 -8.26
N LYS A 64 -25.72 10.30 -7.87
CA LYS A 64 -25.24 11.17 -6.80
C LYS A 64 -25.30 10.45 -5.45
N TYR A 65 -24.44 10.88 -4.54
CA TYR A 65 -24.46 10.46 -3.13
C TYR A 65 -25.78 10.79 -2.45
N SER A 66 -26.25 9.89 -1.61
CA SER A 66 -27.40 10.06 -0.72
C SER A 66 -27.03 9.65 0.69
N LYS A 67 -27.64 10.29 1.69
CA LYS A 67 -27.47 9.90 3.10
C LYS A 67 -27.85 8.42 3.30
N GLY A 68 -27.01 7.69 3.98
CA GLY A 68 -27.11 6.24 4.19
C GLY A 68 -26.14 5.43 3.32
N ASP A 69 -25.50 6.06 2.32
CA ASP A 69 -24.58 5.37 1.41
C ASP A 69 -23.28 4.88 2.07
N LEU A 70 -22.94 5.39 3.25
CA LEU A 70 -21.77 4.97 4.01
C LEU A 70 -22.07 3.80 4.97
N ALA A 71 -23.30 3.30 5.02
CA ALA A 71 -23.66 2.23 5.94
C ALA A 71 -22.78 1.00 5.79
N GLY A 72 -22.14 0.57 6.89
CA GLY A 72 -21.24 -0.59 6.92
C GLY A 72 -19.85 -0.36 6.31
N ALA A 73 -19.52 0.84 5.85
CA ALA A 73 -18.17 1.14 5.35
C ALA A 73 -17.13 1.14 6.49
N SER A 74 -15.97 0.55 6.21
CA SER A 74 -14.79 0.61 7.10
C SER A 74 -13.99 1.89 6.91
N LEU A 75 -14.02 2.48 5.71
CA LEU A 75 -13.44 3.78 5.37
C LEU A 75 -14.33 4.50 4.37
N ALA A 76 -14.32 5.84 4.41
CA ALA A 76 -14.98 6.68 3.41
C ALA A 76 -14.02 7.73 2.83
N PHE A 77 -14.22 8.04 1.56
CA PHE A 77 -13.49 9.09 0.86
C PHE A 77 -14.48 10.03 0.17
N ALA A 78 -14.35 11.33 0.40
CA ALA A 78 -15.07 12.36 -0.34
C ALA A 78 -14.09 13.06 -1.29
N ALA A 79 -14.25 12.81 -2.59
CA ALA A 79 -13.38 13.30 -3.65
C ALA A 79 -14.20 13.88 -4.81
N THR A 80 -15.24 14.68 -4.50
CA THR A 80 -16.04 15.42 -5.47
C THR A 80 -15.58 16.89 -5.53
N ASP A 81 -15.98 17.58 -6.57
CA ASP A 81 -15.87 19.03 -6.73
C ASP A 81 -16.99 19.81 -6.00
N ASN A 82 -17.93 19.10 -5.39
CA ASN A 82 -19.05 19.68 -4.67
C ASN A 82 -18.83 19.67 -3.15
N ARG A 83 -18.47 20.82 -2.59
CA ARG A 83 -18.23 20.99 -1.15
C ARG A 83 -19.42 20.61 -0.27
N THR A 84 -20.66 20.80 -0.74
CA THR A 84 -21.84 20.44 0.01
C THR A 84 -21.97 18.93 0.15
N ILE A 85 -21.69 18.18 -0.92
CA ILE A 85 -21.66 16.72 -0.90
C ILE A 85 -20.52 16.25 0.02
N ASN A 86 -19.31 16.81 -0.13
CA ASN A 86 -18.17 16.42 0.69
C ASN A 86 -18.43 16.65 2.20
N ARG A 87 -19.08 17.74 2.56
CA ARG A 87 -19.54 17.99 3.95
C ARG A 87 -20.61 17.01 4.42
N ALA A 88 -21.55 16.63 3.55
CA ALA A 88 -22.57 15.65 3.88
C ALA A 88 -21.94 14.26 4.16
N VAL A 89 -20.97 13.84 3.33
CA VAL A 89 -20.18 12.62 3.55
C VAL A 89 -19.42 12.68 4.87
N ALA A 90 -18.73 13.80 5.16
CA ALA A 90 -18.00 14.00 6.41
C ALA A 90 -18.92 13.88 7.64
N ASN A 91 -20.10 14.50 7.58
CA ASN A 91 -21.09 14.45 8.67
C ASN A 91 -21.63 13.04 8.89
N GLU A 92 -21.99 12.32 7.81
CA GLU A 92 -22.47 10.94 7.92
C GLU A 92 -21.36 10.02 8.48
N ALA A 93 -20.14 10.14 7.97
CA ALA A 93 -19.00 9.37 8.45
C ALA A 93 -18.77 9.60 9.95
N ARG A 94 -18.76 10.87 10.39
CA ARG A 94 -18.61 11.24 11.81
C ARG A 94 -19.71 10.67 12.69
N LEU A 95 -20.97 10.73 12.27
CA LEU A 95 -22.11 10.21 13.03
C LEU A 95 -22.06 8.68 13.19
N ASN A 96 -21.52 7.99 12.19
CA ASN A 96 -21.43 6.53 12.18
C ASN A 96 -20.07 6.00 12.67
N GLY A 97 -19.15 6.88 13.13
CA GLY A 97 -17.81 6.48 13.58
C GLY A 97 -16.91 5.93 12.45
N ILE A 98 -17.20 6.27 11.18
CA ILE A 98 -16.46 5.81 10.01
C ILE A 98 -15.28 6.76 9.77
N PRO A 99 -14.03 6.28 9.72
CA PRO A 99 -12.89 7.10 9.30
C PRO A 99 -13.10 7.65 7.89
N ALA A 100 -12.87 8.97 7.72
CA ALA A 100 -13.09 9.63 6.43
C ALA A 100 -11.95 10.56 6.03
N ASP A 101 -11.56 10.52 4.75
CA ASP A 101 -10.64 11.45 4.09
C ASP A 101 -11.45 12.38 3.17
N ILE A 102 -11.50 13.66 3.49
CA ILE A 102 -12.22 14.69 2.75
C ILE A 102 -11.18 15.51 1.98
N VAL A 103 -11.10 15.30 0.69
CA VAL A 103 -9.97 15.73 -0.14
C VAL A 103 -9.80 17.24 -0.19
N ASP A 104 -10.90 18.00 -0.26
CA ASP A 104 -10.92 19.47 -0.34
C ASP A 104 -11.03 20.17 1.02
N ALA A 105 -11.25 19.40 2.09
CA ALA A 105 -11.44 19.89 3.45
C ALA A 105 -10.89 18.89 4.49
N PRO A 106 -9.55 18.71 4.58
CA PRO A 106 -8.94 17.71 5.47
C PRO A 106 -9.27 17.90 6.95
N GLU A 107 -9.69 19.11 7.35
CA GLU A 107 -10.13 19.43 8.72
C GLU A 107 -11.47 18.77 9.08
N LEU A 108 -12.30 18.40 8.10
CA LEU A 108 -13.55 17.69 8.28
C LEU A 108 -13.37 16.18 8.35
N GLY A 109 -12.21 15.69 7.93
CA GLY A 109 -11.82 14.29 8.02
C GLY A 109 -11.06 13.97 9.31
N ASN A 110 -10.76 12.70 9.52
CA ASN A 110 -9.99 12.22 10.68
C ASN A 110 -8.73 11.43 10.29
N PHE A 111 -8.49 11.22 9.01
CA PHE A 111 -7.23 10.71 8.47
C PHE A 111 -6.91 11.37 7.12
N THR A 112 -5.68 11.21 6.66
CA THR A 112 -5.23 11.66 5.34
C THR A 112 -4.43 10.55 4.66
N SER A 113 -4.50 10.50 3.33
CA SER A 113 -3.70 9.57 2.53
C SER A 113 -2.33 10.21 2.23
N PRO A 114 -1.21 9.63 2.71
CA PRO A 114 0.13 10.14 2.40
C PRO A 114 0.52 9.86 0.95
N ALA A 115 1.66 10.40 0.50
CA ALA A 115 2.32 9.92 -0.70
C ALA A 115 2.96 8.56 -0.41
N VAL A 116 2.84 7.61 -1.34
CA VAL A 116 3.18 6.20 -1.13
C VAL A 116 4.15 5.70 -2.19
N ILE A 117 5.11 4.88 -1.76
CA ILE A 117 5.90 3.98 -2.60
C ILE A 117 5.60 2.56 -2.11
N SER A 118 5.23 1.67 -3.02
CA SER A 118 5.04 0.25 -2.74
C SER A 118 6.02 -0.57 -3.59
N ARG A 119 6.69 -1.53 -2.94
CA ARG A 119 7.56 -2.51 -3.58
C ARG A 119 7.28 -3.87 -2.94
N GLY A 120 6.26 -4.57 -3.45
CA GLY A 120 5.70 -5.73 -2.76
C GLY A 120 5.25 -5.33 -1.35
N ASP A 121 5.76 -6.01 -0.32
CA ASP A 121 5.43 -5.74 1.08
C ASP A 121 6.22 -4.56 1.69
N LEU A 122 7.19 -3.97 0.96
CA LEU A 122 7.82 -2.73 1.40
C LEU A 122 6.90 -1.55 1.10
N LEU A 123 6.46 -0.88 2.15
CA LEU A 123 5.65 0.31 2.08
C LEU A 123 6.40 1.51 2.69
N ILE A 124 6.64 2.54 1.88
CA ILE A 124 7.24 3.80 2.34
C ILE A 124 6.20 4.91 2.14
N THR A 125 5.93 5.65 3.19
CA THR A 125 4.95 6.73 3.16
C THR A 125 5.59 8.07 3.51
N VAL A 126 5.18 9.14 2.81
CA VAL A 126 5.66 10.50 3.03
C VAL A 126 4.46 11.41 3.28
N SER A 127 4.41 11.99 4.46
CA SER A 127 3.38 12.95 4.87
C SER A 127 4.02 14.24 5.36
N THR A 128 3.43 15.37 4.98
CA THR A 128 3.76 16.69 5.51
C THR A 128 2.64 17.23 6.42
N GLY A 129 1.75 16.35 6.88
CA GLY A 129 0.60 16.75 7.70
C GLY A 129 -0.44 17.60 6.96
N GLY A 130 -0.38 17.66 5.64
CA GLY A 130 -1.23 18.52 4.79
C GLY A 130 -0.57 19.85 4.41
N GLU A 131 0.55 20.24 5.05
CA GLU A 131 1.18 21.55 4.84
C GLU A 131 1.78 21.72 3.43
N SER A 132 2.35 20.66 2.84
CA SER A 132 2.97 20.75 1.52
C SER A 132 2.88 19.46 0.71
N PRO A 133 1.77 19.25 -0.02
CA PRO A 133 1.64 18.10 -0.93
C PRO A 133 2.75 18.04 -1.99
N ALA A 134 3.24 19.20 -2.44
CA ALA A 134 4.34 19.28 -3.40
C ALA A 134 5.66 18.75 -2.82
N LEU A 135 5.98 19.08 -1.56
CA LEU A 135 7.17 18.57 -0.87
C LEU A 135 7.04 17.06 -0.65
N ALA A 136 5.89 16.56 -0.18
CA ALA A 136 5.64 15.14 0.00
C ALA A 136 5.84 14.37 -1.31
N ARG A 137 5.33 14.92 -2.43
CA ARG A 137 5.54 14.35 -3.77
C ARG A 137 7.02 14.35 -4.17
N LYS A 138 7.74 15.45 -3.96
CA LYS A 138 9.17 15.56 -4.30
C LYS A 138 9.98 14.51 -3.54
N VAL A 139 9.82 14.45 -2.21
CA VAL A 139 10.52 13.47 -1.36
C VAL A 139 10.18 12.04 -1.78
N ARG A 140 8.90 11.74 -2.07
CA ARG A 140 8.50 10.44 -2.60
C ARG A 140 9.26 10.09 -3.88
N MET A 141 9.37 11.01 -4.85
CA MET A 141 10.08 10.78 -6.11
C MET A 141 11.59 10.55 -5.90
N GLU A 142 12.21 11.22 -4.93
CA GLU A 142 13.61 11.01 -4.58
C GLU A 142 13.82 9.62 -3.95
N LEU A 143 12.95 9.23 -3.01
CA LEU A 143 12.99 7.91 -2.39
C LEU A 143 12.68 6.78 -3.39
N GLU A 144 11.80 7.02 -4.36
CA GLU A 144 11.44 6.04 -5.40
C GLU A 144 12.64 5.66 -6.29
N LYS A 145 13.57 6.60 -6.52
CA LYS A 145 14.84 6.33 -7.22
C LYS A 145 15.78 5.47 -6.39
N ARG A 146 15.76 5.63 -5.06
CA ARG A 146 16.61 4.88 -4.15
C ARG A 146 16.08 3.49 -3.85
N TYR A 147 14.76 3.35 -3.72
CA TYR A 147 14.08 2.09 -3.41
C TYR A 147 13.36 1.60 -4.67
N GLY A 148 14.10 0.93 -5.54
CA GLY A 148 13.62 0.42 -6.82
C GLY A 148 12.80 -0.88 -6.69
N PRO A 149 12.40 -1.48 -7.83
CA PRO A 149 11.59 -2.70 -7.83
C PRO A 149 12.30 -3.91 -7.18
N GLU A 150 13.63 -3.94 -7.17
CA GLU A 150 14.43 -4.99 -6.52
C GLU A 150 14.11 -5.18 -5.04
N TYR A 151 13.59 -4.16 -4.37
CA TYR A 151 13.20 -4.25 -2.96
C TYR A 151 11.99 -5.16 -2.72
N ALA A 152 11.14 -5.38 -3.73
CA ALA A 152 10.05 -6.35 -3.64
C ALA A 152 10.60 -7.78 -3.47
N VAL A 153 11.62 -8.11 -4.26
CA VAL A 153 12.30 -9.41 -4.18
C VAL A 153 13.12 -9.52 -2.89
N LEU A 154 13.85 -8.45 -2.55
CA LEU A 154 14.65 -8.42 -1.32
C LEU A 154 13.83 -8.73 -0.07
N ILE A 155 12.68 -8.08 0.09
CA ILE A 155 11.83 -8.31 1.25
C ILE A 155 11.27 -9.73 1.29
N LYS A 156 10.98 -10.31 0.11
CA LYS A 156 10.54 -11.70 -0.03
C LYS A 156 11.65 -12.68 0.39
N ILE A 157 12.90 -12.43 -0.04
CA ILE A 157 14.08 -13.22 0.39
C ILE A 157 14.21 -13.18 1.91
N LEU A 158 14.21 -11.98 2.51
CA LEU A 158 14.36 -11.82 3.95
C LEU A 158 13.23 -12.49 4.74
N GLY A 159 11.99 -12.41 4.23
CA GLY A 159 10.82 -13.09 4.79
C GLY A 159 10.98 -14.61 4.77
N LYS A 160 11.37 -15.18 3.63
CA LYS A 160 11.59 -16.64 3.48
C LYS A 160 12.78 -17.15 4.30
N VAL A 161 13.87 -16.39 4.37
CA VAL A 161 15.00 -16.72 5.27
C VAL A 161 14.54 -16.73 6.71
N ARG A 162 13.78 -15.71 7.15
CA ARG A 162 13.24 -15.64 8.51
C ARG A 162 12.34 -16.82 8.83
N GLU A 163 11.41 -17.15 7.95
CA GLU A 163 10.48 -18.28 8.08
C GLU A 163 11.26 -19.59 8.27
N LYS A 164 12.24 -19.85 7.39
CA LYS A 164 13.06 -21.06 7.40
C LYS A 164 13.95 -21.16 8.65
N LEU A 165 14.60 -20.07 9.05
CA LEU A 165 15.39 -20.04 10.28
C LEU A 165 14.55 -20.31 11.53
N LEU A 166 13.30 -19.84 11.58
CA LEU A 166 12.39 -20.08 12.70
C LEU A 166 11.95 -21.54 12.79
N THR A 167 11.73 -22.19 11.64
CA THR A 167 11.33 -23.60 11.60
C THR A 167 12.48 -24.56 11.89
N GLU A 168 13.68 -24.28 11.37
CA GLU A 168 14.84 -25.19 11.51
C GLU A 168 15.63 -25.01 12.82
N LYS A 169 15.73 -23.78 13.34
CA LYS A 169 16.66 -23.43 14.46
C LYS A 169 15.95 -22.86 15.68
N ALA A 170 14.63 -22.95 15.76
CA ALA A 170 13.82 -22.31 16.79
C ALA A 170 14.05 -20.78 16.89
N ASN A 171 13.41 -20.12 17.85
CA ASN A 171 13.54 -18.66 18.03
C ASN A 171 14.83 -18.31 18.79
N SER A 172 15.98 -18.43 18.13
CA SER A 172 17.30 -18.21 18.71
C SER A 172 17.79 -16.76 18.53
N PRO A 173 18.53 -16.15 19.48
CA PRO A 173 19.24 -14.90 19.28
C PRO A 173 20.16 -14.89 18.05
N TYR A 174 20.64 -16.05 17.66
CA TYR A 174 21.44 -16.27 16.45
C TYR A 174 20.69 -15.91 15.17
N ASN A 175 19.38 -16.25 15.08
CA ASN A 175 18.56 -15.92 13.92
C ASN A 175 18.45 -14.42 13.69
N LYS A 176 18.32 -13.64 14.79
CA LYS A 176 18.31 -12.17 14.71
C LYS A 176 19.63 -11.62 14.19
N LYS A 177 20.76 -12.20 14.60
CA LYS A 177 22.09 -11.79 14.14
C LYS A 177 22.26 -12.04 12.64
N ILE A 178 21.85 -13.21 12.14
CA ILE A 178 21.89 -13.53 10.70
C ILE A 178 21.05 -12.55 9.89
N LEU A 179 19.80 -12.30 10.32
CA LEU A 179 18.92 -11.38 9.60
C LEU A 179 19.48 -9.96 9.55
N ASN A 180 20.07 -9.48 10.66
CA ASN A 180 20.74 -8.18 10.67
C ASN A 180 21.94 -8.16 9.71
N GLN A 181 22.77 -9.19 9.72
CA GLN A 181 23.90 -9.30 8.81
C GLN A 181 23.46 -9.32 7.33
N LEU A 182 22.35 -10.00 7.02
CA LEU A 182 21.79 -9.99 5.65
C LEU A 182 21.31 -8.60 5.22
N VAL A 183 20.67 -7.85 6.12
CA VAL A 183 20.20 -6.48 5.84
C VAL A 183 21.37 -5.51 5.62
N GLU A 184 22.50 -5.74 6.30
CA GLU A 184 23.73 -4.94 6.14
C GLU A 184 24.47 -5.23 4.82
N GLN A 185 24.18 -6.36 4.16
CA GLN A 185 24.73 -6.66 2.85
C GLN A 185 24.01 -5.91 1.73
N ASP A 186 24.71 -5.65 0.65
CA ASP A 186 24.16 -4.92 -0.49
C ASP A 186 23.36 -5.83 -1.45
N LEU A 187 22.42 -6.60 -0.86
CA LEU A 187 21.57 -7.53 -1.60
C LEU A 187 20.73 -6.83 -2.67
N ALA A 188 20.33 -5.58 -2.44
CA ALA A 188 19.57 -4.80 -3.42
C ALA A 188 20.40 -4.59 -4.70
N GLU A 189 21.68 -4.26 -4.59
CA GLU A 189 22.57 -4.09 -5.75
C GLU A 189 22.86 -5.41 -6.46
N LEU A 190 22.99 -6.51 -5.72
CA LEU A 190 23.13 -7.84 -6.33
C LEU A 190 21.88 -8.24 -7.11
N LEU A 191 20.69 -7.91 -6.60
CA LEU A 191 19.41 -8.14 -7.29
C LEU A 191 19.31 -7.29 -8.57
N LYS A 192 19.68 -6.02 -8.52
CA LYS A 192 19.73 -5.15 -9.71
C LYS A 192 20.64 -5.72 -10.81
N LYS A 193 21.78 -6.31 -10.40
CA LYS A 193 22.74 -6.94 -11.33
C LYS A 193 22.32 -8.34 -11.77
N SER A 194 21.19 -8.85 -11.26
CA SER A 194 20.73 -10.24 -11.49
C SER A 194 21.78 -11.31 -11.17
N SER A 195 22.65 -11.05 -10.18
CA SER A 195 23.78 -11.90 -9.79
C SER A 195 23.32 -13.08 -8.91
N VAL A 196 22.55 -14.01 -9.45
CA VAL A 196 21.99 -15.18 -8.72
C VAL A 196 23.07 -15.94 -7.95
N ALA A 197 24.20 -16.24 -8.58
CA ALA A 197 25.28 -17.01 -7.96
C ALA A 197 25.89 -16.28 -6.74
N GLU A 198 26.03 -14.95 -6.82
CA GLU A 198 26.56 -14.16 -5.70
C GLU A 198 25.56 -14.09 -4.53
N ILE A 199 24.26 -13.97 -4.83
CA ILE A 199 23.20 -14.00 -3.82
C ILE A 199 23.16 -15.36 -3.13
N ASP A 200 23.20 -16.46 -3.90
CA ASP A 200 23.21 -17.82 -3.34
C ASP A 200 24.46 -18.07 -2.47
N ASN A 201 25.62 -17.62 -2.90
CA ASN A 201 26.85 -17.72 -2.12
C ASN A 201 26.75 -16.94 -0.80
N LEU A 202 26.18 -15.74 -0.83
CA LEU A 202 25.96 -14.91 0.34
C LEU A 202 24.99 -15.57 1.31
N LEU A 203 23.85 -16.06 0.82
CA LEU A 203 22.85 -16.76 1.62
C LEU A 203 23.45 -18.00 2.29
N ARG A 204 24.17 -18.85 1.56
CA ARG A 204 24.84 -20.03 2.12
C ARG A 204 25.90 -19.68 3.15
N LYS A 205 26.67 -18.63 2.89
CA LYS A 205 27.71 -18.15 3.83
C LYS A 205 27.13 -17.70 5.16
N LEU A 206 26.01 -16.98 5.16
CA LEU A 206 25.44 -16.40 6.38
C LEU A 206 24.44 -17.34 7.07
N CYS A 207 23.62 -18.06 6.30
CA CYS A 207 22.53 -18.89 6.84
C CYS A 207 22.92 -20.37 6.93
N GLY A 208 23.87 -20.82 6.09
CA GLY A 208 24.31 -22.22 6.00
C GLY A 208 23.74 -22.96 4.78
N PRO A 209 24.01 -24.27 4.68
CA PRO A 209 23.45 -25.12 3.62
C PRO A 209 21.92 -25.06 3.63
N GLY A 210 21.31 -25.22 2.44
CA GLY A 210 19.84 -25.16 2.31
C GLY A 210 19.30 -23.75 2.08
N PHE A 211 20.15 -22.72 1.98
CA PHE A 211 19.73 -21.35 1.70
C PHE A 211 20.30 -20.89 0.36
N SER A 212 19.47 -21.01 -0.68
CA SER A 212 19.65 -20.41 -2.00
C SER A 212 18.31 -19.85 -2.47
N LEU A 213 18.28 -19.04 -3.51
CA LEU A 213 17.04 -18.52 -4.07
C LEU A 213 16.06 -19.65 -4.43
N ALA A 214 16.56 -20.68 -5.11
CA ALA A 214 15.77 -21.87 -5.48
C ALA A 214 15.21 -22.59 -4.25
N GLU A 215 16.02 -22.82 -3.22
CA GLU A 215 15.62 -23.49 -1.97
C GLU A 215 14.65 -22.66 -1.12
N LEU A 216 14.63 -21.34 -1.32
CA LEU A 216 13.68 -20.41 -0.72
C LEU A 216 12.40 -20.25 -1.56
N GLY A 217 12.33 -20.93 -2.72
CA GLY A 217 11.17 -20.87 -3.63
C GLY A 217 11.05 -19.52 -4.36
N ILE A 218 12.17 -18.81 -4.57
CA ILE A 218 12.23 -17.54 -5.28
C ILE A 218 12.72 -17.80 -6.70
N GLY A 219 11.82 -17.65 -7.67
CA GLY A 219 12.05 -17.91 -9.08
C GLY A 219 12.18 -16.65 -9.93
N GLU A 220 12.35 -16.84 -11.24
CA GLU A 220 12.42 -15.72 -12.21
C GLU A 220 11.14 -14.88 -12.24
N LYS A 221 9.97 -15.49 -12.03
CA LYS A 221 8.67 -14.78 -11.97
C LYS A 221 8.55 -13.79 -10.80
N ASP A 222 9.43 -13.89 -9.80
CA ASP A 222 9.45 -12.98 -8.66
C ASP A 222 10.32 -11.75 -8.90
N LYS A 223 11.01 -11.70 -10.06
CA LYS A 223 11.95 -10.64 -10.44
C LYS A 223 11.34 -9.60 -11.39
N GLU A 224 10.13 -9.87 -11.90
CA GLU A 224 9.31 -8.95 -12.70
C GLU A 224 8.35 -8.15 -11.80
#